data_266c88434a2b456b4d63b3ab32bceaf3
#
_entry.id   266c88434a2b456b4d63b3ab32bceaf3
#
_cell.length_a   1.000
_cell.length_b   1.000
_cell.length_c   1.000
_cell.angle_alpha   90.00
_cell.angle_beta   90.00
_cell.angle_gamma   90.00
#
_symmetry.space_group_name_H-M   'P 1'
#
loop_
_entity.id
_entity.type
_entity.pdbx_description
1 polymer ?
#
loop_
_entity_poly.entity_id
_entity_poly.type
_entity_poly.pdbx_seq_one_letter_code
_entity_poly.pdbx_strand_id
1 'polypeptide(L)'
;MNRQFIQSLSIDWNKIDNDSYLREIEAINQLEEVVFEKPITFFVGENGSGKSTLLEALAVSYGFNPEGGPKNYSFSTYDSHFPILLGIPDAQILSFDGGAVHECAYEDTESYKVTEMFINNRHILLNKLLSE
;
A
#
# COMPACT_ATOMS: atom_id res chain seq x y z
N MET A 1 4.76 -9.09 23.02
CA MET A 1 5.21 -10.15 22.10
C MET A 1 4.59 -9.91 20.72
N ASN A 2 5.44 -9.78 19.72
CA ASN A 2 4.99 -9.60 18.34
C ASN A 2 4.52 -10.95 17.79
N ARG A 3 3.22 -11.07 17.50
CA ARG A 3 2.59 -12.29 16.99
C ARG A 3 2.26 -12.21 15.49
N GLN A 4 2.83 -11.24 14.78
CA GLN A 4 2.60 -11.17 13.34
C GLN A 4 3.20 -12.38 12.65
N PHE A 5 2.46 -12.89 11.68
CA PHE A 5 2.88 -14.01 10.85
C PHE A 5 4.08 -13.62 10.00
N ILE A 6 4.06 -12.42 9.47
CA ILE A 6 5.16 -11.81 8.72
C ILE A 6 5.70 -10.66 9.56
N GLN A 7 6.96 -10.73 9.93
CA GLN A 7 7.59 -9.73 10.79
C GLN A 7 8.35 -8.68 10.02
N SER A 8 8.97 -9.08 8.92
CA SER A 8 9.67 -8.15 8.04
C SER A 8 9.80 -8.70 6.63
N LEU A 9 10.07 -7.79 5.71
CA LEU A 9 10.41 -8.09 4.33
C LEU A 9 11.71 -7.37 4.02
N SER A 10 12.68 -8.08 3.45
CA SER A 10 13.92 -7.47 2.97
C SER A 10 14.16 -7.84 1.52
N ILE A 11 14.81 -6.94 0.79
CA ILE A 11 15.16 -7.15 -0.62
C ILE A 11 16.67 -7.30 -0.72
N ASP A 12 17.12 -8.45 -1.22
CA ASP A 12 18.53 -8.66 -1.54
C ASP A 12 18.80 -8.20 -2.97
N TRP A 13 19.21 -6.96 -3.11
CA TRP A 13 19.47 -6.33 -4.40
C TRP A 13 20.59 -6.99 -5.20
N ASN A 14 21.47 -7.75 -4.54
CA ASN A 14 22.52 -8.49 -5.23
C ASN A 14 22.00 -9.67 -6.04
N LYS A 15 20.80 -10.14 -5.71
CA LYS A 15 20.12 -11.24 -6.40
C LYS A 15 19.13 -10.77 -7.47
N ILE A 16 18.96 -9.46 -7.60
CA ILE A 16 18.04 -8.86 -8.57
C ILE A 16 18.82 -8.36 -9.76
N ASP A 17 18.42 -8.77 -10.95
CA ASP A 17 19.07 -8.39 -12.20
C ASP A 17 19.12 -6.87 -12.35
N ASN A 18 20.19 -6.36 -12.97
CA ASN A 18 20.39 -4.93 -13.14
C ASN A 18 19.34 -4.28 -14.06
N ASP A 19 18.72 -5.05 -14.94
CA ASP A 19 17.69 -4.61 -15.85
C ASP A 19 16.28 -4.89 -15.36
N SER A 20 16.13 -5.35 -14.11
CA SER A 20 14.83 -5.60 -13.52
C SER A 20 14.03 -4.30 -13.40
N TYR A 21 12.74 -4.36 -13.77
CA TYR A 21 11.82 -3.24 -13.64
C TYR A 21 11.65 -2.76 -12.18
N LEU A 22 11.95 -3.61 -11.20
CA LEU A 22 11.90 -3.25 -9.78
C LEU A 22 12.81 -2.07 -9.45
N ARG A 23 13.91 -1.91 -10.20
CA ARG A 23 14.84 -0.81 -10.02
C ARG A 23 14.31 0.52 -10.54
N GLU A 24 13.27 0.48 -11.37
CA GLU A 24 12.63 1.67 -11.93
C GLU A 24 11.51 2.19 -11.03
N ILE A 25 11.02 1.38 -10.08
CA ILE A 25 9.97 1.79 -9.15
C ILE A 25 10.60 2.61 -8.03
N GLU A 26 10.29 3.90 -8.00
CA GLU A 26 10.93 4.87 -7.10
C GLU A 26 10.84 4.46 -5.63
N ALA A 27 9.67 4.03 -5.17
CA ALA A 27 9.48 3.64 -3.77
C ALA A 27 10.22 2.34 -3.42
N ILE A 28 10.51 1.49 -4.38
CA ILE A 28 11.11 0.17 -4.16
C ILE A 28 12.62 0.17 -4.42
N ASN A 29 13.11 0.99 -5.33
CA ASN A 29 14.49 0.91 -5.82
C ASN A 29 15.57 1.08 -4.74
N GLN A 30 15.22 1.71 -3.62
CA GLN A 30 16.11 1.90 -2.47
C GLN A 30 15.63 1.17 -1.22
N LEU A 31 14.60 0.35 -1.35
CA LEU A 31 14.04 -0.37 -0.21
C LEU A 31 14.97 -1.50 0.21
N GLU A 32 15.42 -1.48 1.44
CA GLU A 32 16.21 -2.56 2.04
C GLU A 32 15.35 -3.47 2.90
N GLU A 33 14.61 -2.89 3.82
CA GLU A 33 13.77 -3.63 4.75
C GLU A 33 12.48 -2.88 5.07
N VAL A 34 11.39 -3.64 5.21
CA VAL A 34 10.12 -3.17 5.77
C VAL A 34 9.81 -4.02 6.99
N VAL A 35 9.56 -3.38 8.14
CA VAL A 35 9.18 -4.06 9.37
C VAL A 35 7.69 -3.90 9.61
N PHE A 36 7.03 -5.01 9.89
CA PHE A 36 5.60 -5.05 10.18
C PHE A 36 5.41 -5.14 11.70
N GLU A 37 5.04 -4.04 12.32
CA GLU A 37 4.94 -3.93 13.77
C GLU A 37 3.53 -4.16 14.31
N LYS A 38 2.55 -4.18 13.44
CA LYS A 38 1.13 -4.28 13.81
C LYS A 38 0.47 -5.49 13.16
N PRO A 39 -0.63 -6.00 13.73
CA PRO A 39 -1.34 -7.15 13.16
C PRO A 39 -1.90 -6.89 11.76
N ILE A 40 -2.22 -5.65 11.45
CA ILE A 40 -2.79 -5.23 10.17
C ILE A 40 -1.91 -4.14 9.60
N THR A 41 -1.51 -4.30 8.35
CA THR A 41 -0.75 -3.30 7.60
C THR A 41 -1.45 -2.99 6.29
N PHE A 42 -1.66 -1.71 6.02
CA PHE A 42 -2.18 -1.23 4.76
C PHE A 42 -1.07 -0.60 3.92
N PHE A 43 -1.07 -0.90 2.64
CA PHE A 43 -0.22 -0.21 1.66
C PHE A 43 -1.07 0.82 0.94
N VAL A 44 -0.64 2.08 0.99
CA VAL A 44 -1.32 3.20 0.32
C VAL A 44 -0.36 3.87 -0.64
N GLY A 45 -0.91 4.54 -1.65
CA GLY A 45 -0.14 5.24 -2.68
C GLY A 45 -0.88 5.25 -4.00
N GLU A 46 -0.38 6.04 -4.94
CA GLU A 46 -0.93 6.14 -6.29
C GLU A 46 -0.79 4.82 -7.07
N ASN A 47 -1.57 4.67 -8.13
CA ASN A 47 -1.44 3.55 -9.05
C ASN A 47 -0.04 3.58 -9.68
N GLY A 48 0.61 2.42 -9.72
CA GLY A 48 1.97 2.31 -10.24
C GLY A 48 3.06 2.65 -9.23
N SER A 49 2.72 2.92 -7.97
CA SER A 49 3.71 3.23 -6.92
C SER A 49 4.49 2.02 -6.40
N GLY A 50 4.06 0.80 -6.75
CA GLY A 50 4.74 -0.43 -6.35
C GLY A 50 4.04 -1.24 -5.27
N LYS A 51 2.85 -0.86 -4.82
CA LYS A 51 2.10 -1.56 -3.78
C LYS A 51 1.85 -3.03 -4.13
N SER A 52 1.24 -3.25 -5.29
CA SER A 52 0.93 -4.60 -5.76
C SER A 52 2.18 -5.43 -5.98
N THR A 53 3.22 -4.81 -6.51
CA THR A 53 4.51 -5.48 -6.77
C THR A 53 5.12 -6.01 -5.47
N LEU A 54 5.12 -5.20 -4.42
CA LEU A 54 5.67 -5.62 -3.13
C LEU A 54 4.80 -6.69 -2.48
N LEU A 55 3.48 -6.56 -2.58
CA LEU A 55 2.55 -7.55 -2.05
C LEU A 55 2.67 -8.90 -2.76
N GLU A 56 2.79 -8.89 -4.08
CA GLU A 56 3.01 -10.10 -4.87
C GLU A 56 4.34 -10.77 -4.52
N ALA A 57 5.40 -10.01 -4.40
CA ALA A 57 6.71 -10.52 -4.00
C ALA A 57 6.65 -11.20 -2.63
N LEU A 58 5.94 -10.59 -1.70
CA LEU A 58 5.72 -11.14 -0.37
C LEU A 58 4.96 -12.46 -0.43
N ALA A 59 3.86 -12.49 -1.20
CA ALA A 59 3.04 -13.68 -1.37
C ALA A 59 3.83 -14.84 -1.98
N VAL A 60 4.61 -14.57 -3.03
CA VAL A 60 5.46 -15.58 -3.68
C VAL A 60 6.51 -16.11 -2.72
N SER A 61 7.13 -15.25 -1.93
CA SER A 61 8.14 -15.65 -0.94
C SER A 61 7.58 -16.58 0.13
N TYR A 62 6.29 -16.48 0.42
CA TYR A 62 5.59 -17.37 1.35
C TYR A 62 4.99 -18.60 0.69
N GLY A 63 5.18 -18.78 -0.62
CA GLY A 63 4.63 -19.91 -1.36
C GLY A 63 3.15 -19.78 -1.71
N PHE A 64 2.59 -18.59 -1.59
CA PHE A 64 1.24 -18.30 -2.07
C PHE A 64 1.23 -18.10 -3.58
N ASN A 65 0.05 -18.20 -4.18
CA ASN A 65 -0.15 -17.84 -5.57
C ASN A 65 0.22 -16.36 -5.78
N PRO A 66 0.98 -16.01 -6.85
CA PRO A 66 1.31 -14.61 -7.15
C PRO A 66 0.08 -13.70 -7.26
N GLU A 67 -1.07 -14.25 -7.63
CA GLU A 67 -2.35 -13.55 -7.67
C GLU A 67 -3.01 -13.42 -6.29
N GLY A 68 -2.41 -14.00 -5.25
CA GLY A 68 -2.89 -13.98 -3.89
C GLY A 68 -3.88 -15.10 -3.56
N GLY A 69 -4.02 -15.36 -2.28
CA GLY A 69 -4.88 -16.43 -1.78
C GLY A 69 -4.28 -17.82 -1.92
N PRO A 70 -5.02 -18.88 -1.55
CA PRO A 70 -4.61 -20.24 -1.82
C PRO A 70 -4.46 -20.46 -3.33
N LYS A 71 -3.65 -21.43 -3.74
CA LYS A 71 -3.25 -21.68 -5.15
C LYS A 71 -4.39 -21.67 -6.18
N ASN A 72 -5.63 -21.75 -5.76
CA ASN A 72 -6.80 -21.84 -6.65
C ASN A 72 -7.65 -20.56 -6.68
N TYR A 73 -7.21 -19.48 -6.04
CA TYR A 73 -7.96 -18.23 -5.96
C TYR A 73 -7.15 -17.08 -6.53
N SER A 74 -7.74 -16.34 -7.45
CA SER A 74 -7.14 -15.11 -7.95
C SER A 74 -7.25 -14.01 -6.88
N PHE A 75 -6.17 -13.29 -6.70
CA PHE A 75 -6.12 -12.13 -5.82
C PHE A 75 -6.67 -10.92 -6.58
N SER A 76 -7.81 -10.43 -6.16
CA SER A 76 -8.21 -9.11 -6.61
C SER A 76 -7.53 -8.09 -5.71
N THR A 77 -6.54 -7.39 -6.27
CA THR A 77 -6.05 -6.16 -5.66
C THR A 77 -7.19 -5.15 -5.70
N TYR A 78 -7.91 -5.03 -4.61
CA TYR A 78 -8.76 -3.88 -4.44
C TYR A 78 -7.86 -2.69 -4.16
N ASP A 79 -7.81 -1.75 -5.06
CA ASP A 79 -7.43 -0.39 -4.72
C ASP A 79 -8.34 0.00 -3.56
N SER A 80 -7.80 -0.01 -2.37
CA SER A 80 -8.59 0.27 -1.18
C SER A 80 -8.86 1.76 -1.09
N HIS A 81 -9.82 2.21 -1.85
CA HIS A 81 -10.44 3.52 -1.65
C HIS A 81 -11.45 3.47 -0.50
N PHE A 82 -11.17 2.65 0.51
CA PHE A 82 -12.01 2.57 1.70
C PHE A 82 -11.35 3.33 2.85
N PRO A 83 -11.54 4.66 2.92
CA PRO A 83 -10.92 5.46 3.98
C PRO A 83 -11.31 5.01 5.39
N ILE A 84 -12.49 4.38 5.53
CA ILE A 84 -12.96 3.85 6.81
C ILE A 84 -12.08 2.68 7.28
N LEU A 85 -11.68 1.80 6.37
CA LEU A 85 -10.82 0.66 6.72
C LEU A 85 -9.43 1.11 7.18
N LEU A 86 -8.91 2.15 6.57
CA LEU A 86 -7.61 2.70 6.97
C LEU A 86 -7.62 3.24 8.40
N GLY A 87 -8.79 3.56 8.94
CA GLY A 87 -8.96 4.06 10.30
C GLY A 87 -9.05 2.97 11.37
N ILE A 88 -8.78 1.71 11.05
CA ILE A 88 -8.78 0.64 12.04
C ILE A 88 -7.71 0.94 13.10
N PRO A 89 -8.08 0.96 14.40
CA PRO A 89 -7.10 1.18 15.47
C PRO A 89 -5.98 0.15 15.43
N ASP A 90 -4.76 0.61 15.72
CA ASP A 90 -3.55 -0.23 15.72
C ASP A 90 -3.18 -0.84 14.38
N ALA A 91 -3.71 -0.31 13.27
CA ALA A 91 -3.22 -0.64 11.95
C ALA A 91 -1.97 0.18 11.62
N GLN A 92 -1.03 -0.44 10.94
CA GLN A 92 0.13 0.23 10.34
C GLN A 92 -0.21 0.65 8.93
N ILE A 93 0.09 1.88 8.55
CA ILE A 93 -0.10 2.37 7.19
C ILE A 93 1.27 2.70 6.61
N LEU A 94 1.60 2.06 5.50
CA LEU A 94 2.84 2.31 4.75
C LEU A 94 2.48 3.00 3.43
N SER A 95 3.01 4.21 3.25
CA SER A 95 2.85 4.97 2.02
C SER A 95 3.99 4.69 1.05
N PHE A 96 3.64 4.52 -0.22
CA PHE A 96 4.58 4.34 -1.33
C PHE A 96 4.78 5.65 -2.12
N ASP A 97 4.15 6.72 -1.69
CA ASP A 97 4.28 8.04 -2.32
C ASP A 97 5.45 8.81 -1.72
N GLY A 98 5.99 9.78 -2.46
CA GLY A 98 7.08 10.63 -2.00
C GLY A 98 8.48 10.04 -2.14
N GLY A 99 8.65 8.98 -2.93
CA GLY A 99 9.96 8.46 -3.31
C GLY A 99 10.51 7.31 -2.47
N ALA A 100 9.86 6.98 -1.34
CA ALA A 100 10.27 5.86 -0.49
C ALA A 100 9.09 5.32 0.30
N VAL A 101 9.13 4.03 0.63
CA VAL A 101 8.13 3.42 1.53
C VAL A 101 8.36 3.98 2.94
N HIS A 102 7.32 4.55 3.53
CA HIS A 102 7.40 5.13 4.87
C HIS A 102 6.08 5.00 5.63
N GLU A 103 6.14 5.04 6.94
CA GLU A 103 4.95 5.08 7.77
C GLU A 103 4.19 6.40 7.58
N CYS A 104 2.87 6.30 7.66
CA CYS A 104 1.97 7.41 7.45
C CYS A 104 0.84 7.32 8.46
N ALA A 105 0.45 8.46 9.02
CA ALA A 105 -0.74 8.52 9.87
C ALA A 105 -2.01 8.44 9.02
N TYR A 106 -3.10 7.94 9.61
CA TYR A 106 -4.39 7.84 8.93
C TYR A 106 -4.82 9.19 8.33
N GLU A 107 -4.68 10.25 9.09
CA GLU A 107 -5.07 11.61 8.71
C GLU A 107 -4.22 12.19 7.58
N ASP A 108 -3.06 11.62 7.33
CA ASP A 108 -2.14 12.05 6.27
C ASP A 108 -2.36 11.30 4.95
N THR A 109 -3.23 10.29 4.94
CA THR A 109 -3.54 9.56 3.71
C THR A 109 -4.37 10.42 2.75
N GLU A 110 -4.15 10.24 1.46
CA GLU A 110 -4.96 10.89 0.42
C GLU A 110 -6.44 10.56 0.58
N SER A 111 -6.76 9.30 0.87
CA SER A 111 -8.15 8.86 1.06
C SER A 111 -8.85 9.62 2.18
N TYR A 112 -8.15 9.83 3.30
CA TYR A 112 -8.69 10.61 4.41
C TYR A 112 -8.91 12.07 4.01
N LYS A 113 -7.89 12.70 3.43
CA LYS A 113 -7.95 14.13 3.06
C LYS A 113 -9.04 14.42 2.05
N VAL A 114 -9.18 13.58 1.02
CA VAL A 114 -10.21 13.75 -0.01
C VAL A 114 -11.60 13.54 0.60
N THR A 115 -11.78 12.53 1.44
CA THR A 115 -13.06 12.26 2.09
C THR A 115 -13.45 13.39 3.05
N GLU A 116 -12.51 13.84 3.87
CA GLU A 116 -12.73 14.97 4.79
C GLU A 116 -13.12 16.24 4.03
N MET A 117 -12.39 16.55 2.98
CA MET A 117 -12.69 17.69 2.13
C MET A 117 -14.10 17.60 1.52
N PHE A 118 -14.47 16.42 1.00
CA PHE A 118 -15.80 16.20 0.44
C PHE A 118 -16.89 16.35 1.50
N ILE A 119 -16.75 15.73 2.65
CA ILE A 119 -17.76 15.79 3.72
C ILE A 119 -17.98 17.24 4.16
N ASN A 120 -16.90 18.00 4.34
CA ASN A 120 -16.96 19.37 4.83
C ASN A 120 -17.40 20.38 3.77
N ASN A 121 -17.24 20.05 2.49
CA ASN A 121 -17.49 20.99 1.38
C ASN A 121 -18.43 20.41 0.31
N ARG A 122 -19.24 19.44 0.67
CA ARG A 122 -20.07 18.66 -0.27
C ARG A 122 -20.90 19.55 -1.20
N HIS A 123 -21.58 20.55 -0.66
CA HIS A 123 -22.45 21.43 -1.47
C HIS A 123 -21.67 22.25 -2.48
N ILE A 124 -20.53 22.77 -2.08
CA ILE A 124 -19.67 23.59 -2.96
C ILE A 124 -19.11 22.74 -4.10
N LEU A 125 -18.60 21.53 -3.76
CA LEU A 125 -18.02 20.63 -4.74
C LEU A 125 -19.05 20.11 -5.74
N LEU A 126 -20.24 19.69 -5.26
CA LEU A 126 -21.31 19.20 -6.13
C LEU A 126 -21.83 20.30 -7.04
N ASN A 127 -22.00 21.52 -6.53
CA ASN A 127 -22.41 22.64 -7.36
C ASN A 127 -21.42 22.95 -8.49
N LYS A 128 -20.12 22.87 -8.21
CA LYS A 128 -19.09 23.04 -9.25
C LYS A 128 -19.13 21.94 -10.30
N LEU A 129 -19.34 20.69 -9.88
CA LEU A 129 -19.38 19.54 -10.79
C LEU A 129 -20.64 19.54 -11.66
N LEU A 130 -21.77 20.00 -11.13
CA LEU A 130 -23.06 19.94 -11.80
C LEU A 130 -23.42 21.22 -12.57
N SER A 131 -22.63 22.28 -12.46
CA SER A 131 -22.90 23.56 -13.10
C SER A 131 -22.30 23.71 -14.51
N GLU A 132 -21.65 22.68 -15.01
CA GLU A 132 -21.13 22.67 -16.38
C GLU A 132 -22.12 22.08 -17.38
#